data_2c881efff686649ac8a9841e2098316e
#
_entry.id   2c881efff686649ac8a9841e2098316e
#
_cell.length_a   1.000
_cell.length_b   1.000
_cell.length_c   1.000
_cell.angle_alpha   90.00
_cell.angle_beta   90.00
_cell.angle_gamma   90.00
#
_symmetry.space_group_name_H-M   'P 1'
#
loop_
_entity.id
_entity.type
_entity.pdbx_description
1 polymer ?
#
loop_
_entity_poly.entity_id
_entity_poly.type
_entity_poly.pdbx_seq_one_letter_code
_entity_poly.pdbx_strand_id
1 'polypeptide(L)'
;MSAAIQSGQSLQPAPLADAAQLAALLRAAGLAALDDIGWLRVTGPDRLRWLNGMLTNSIAQLAPGEGCYNFALNAQGHILGDLTAFLLEDSLLLETSRDQIAGLLAHLNRFIIMDEVESADITAQRCGLLVAGPHASALLEQIGLAAPPTSMFTQTANWRGSPVDLLHAYSPIVPRFELWSDTTAIQQLTADLLAAGAIPVFPETLEDLRILEGTPRVGTDIRDKDLPQETAPIGVQSRALHFTKGCYLGQEIVERIHSRGAVHRAFSGFVLTGALPAPGTQLEAEGKPVAEVTSVASISLPGQPAPMQLALGIIRREALENAQARNLTLSYPGGTATPIALPYAIP
;
A
#
# COMPACT_ATOMS: atom_id res chain seq x y z
N MET A 1 40.23 36.21 5.85
CA MET A 1 39.98 35.14 6.81
C MET A 1 38.47 35.02 6.97
N SER A 2 37.85 34.11 6.25
CA SER A 2 36.39 33.90 6.21
C SER A 2 36.10 32.64 7.03
N ALA A 3 35.42 32.81 8.15
CA ALA A 3 34.94 31.70 8.97
C ALA A 3 33.67 31.11 8.34
N ALA A 4 33.79 29.88 7.85
CA ALA A 4 32.65 29.10 7.39
C ALA A 4 31.79 28.69 8.62
N ILE A 5 30.56 29.15 8.61
CA ILE A 5 29.51 28.70 9.54
C ILE A 5 29.17 27.26 9.15
N GLN A 6 29.54 26.30 9.98
CA GLN A 6 29.05 24.93 9.88
C GLN A 6 27.59 24.91 10.32
N SER A 7 26.73 24.69 9.34
CA SER A 7 25.29 24.51 9.49
C SER A 7 24.94 23.20 10.22
N GLY A 8 24.10 23.35 11.22
CA GLY A 8 23.20 22.43 11.88
C GLY A 8 23.39 20.93 11.71
N GLN A 9 23.95 20.27 12.70
CA GLN A 9 23.69 18.87 12.96
C GLN A 9 22.21 18.75 13.40
N SER A 10 21.37 18.18 12.53
CA SER A 10 20.07 17.65 12.94
C SER A 10 20.33 16.56 13.98
N LEU A 11 19.81 16.72 15.18
CA LEU A 11 19.74 15.67 16.19
C LEU A 11 18.81 14.55 15.67
N GLN A 12 19.36 13.66 14.86
CA GLN A 12 18.71 12.40 14.60
C GLN A 12 18.91 11.54 15.84
N PRO A 13 17.81 11.05 16.47
CA PRO A 13 17.94 10.07 17.54
C PRO A 13 18.69 8.85 17.01
N ALA A 14 19.49 8.23 17.87
CA ALA A 14 20.18 6.99 17.52
C ALA A 14 19.16 5.96 16.98
N PRO A 15 19.48 5.23 15.90
CA PRO A 15 18.55 4.28 15.31
C PRO A 15 18.15 3.23 16.37
N LEU A 16 16.84 3.12 16.61
CA LEU A 16 16.27 2.05 17.43
C LEU A 16 16.51 0.71 16.72
N ALA A 17 16.67 -0.38 17.49
CA ALA A 17 16.70 -1.72 16.90
C ALA A 17 15.38 -2.00 16.16
N ASP A 18 15.43 -2.74 15.05
CA ASP A 18 14.27 -3.03 14.18
C ASP A 18 13.07 -3.59 14.96
N ALA A 19 13.31 -4.48 15.94
CA ALA A 19 12.27 -5.00 16.82
C ALA A 19 11.55 -3.92 17.65
N ALA A 20 12.25 -2.85 18.04
CA ALA A 20 11.65 -1.75 18.80
C ALA A 20 10.79 -0.84 17.90
N GLN A 21 11.19 -0.64 16.65
CA GLN A 21 10.41 0.12 15.68
C GLN A 21 9.14 -0.63 15.27
N LEU A 22 9.24 -1.94 15.02
CA LEU A 22 8.07 -2.77 14.74
C LEU A 22 7.14 -2.84 15.96
N ALA A 23 7.70 -2.90 17.17
CA ALA A 23 6.90 -2.81 18.39
C ALA A 23 6.17 -1.48 18.51
N ALA A 24 6.77 -0.37 18.04
CA ALA A 24 6.09 0.92 18.00
C ALA A 24 4.87 0.90 17.09
N LEU A 25 4.99 0.33 15.89
CA LEU A 25 3.86 0.18 14.96
C LEU A 25 2.76 -0.75 15.51
N LEU A 26 3.14 -1.85 16.16
CA LEU A 26 2.18 -2.86 16.61
C LEU A 26 1.54 -2.57 17.99
N ARG A 27 2.17 -1.76 18.84
CA ARG A 27 1.75 -1.57 20.27
C ARG A 27 1.68 -0.13 20.75
N ALA A 28 2.17 0.82 19.95
CA ALA A 28 2.23 2.25 20.28
C ALA A 28 1.83 3.12 19.10
N ALA A 29 2.69 4.04 18.66
CA ALA A 29 2.54 4.79 17.43
C ALA A 29 3.92 5.04 16.79
N GLY A 30 4.10 4.54 15.57
CA GLY A 30 5.25 4.82 14.72
C GLY A 30 5.04 6.08 13.90
N LEU A 31 6.13 6.78 13.60
CA LEU A 31 6.17 8.00 12.80
C LEU A 31 7.21 7.84 11.69
N ALA A 32 6.82 8.10 10.43
CA ALA A 32 7.73 8.03 9.28
C ALA A 32 7.42 9.09 8.23
N ALA A 33 8.42 9.53 7.46
CA ALA A 33 8.18 10.31 6.26
C ALA A 33 7.59 9.42 5.14
N LEU A 34 6.78 10.02 4.27
CA LEU A 34 6.17 9.38 3.09
C LEU A 34 6.82 9.93 1.82
N ASP A 35 8.10 9.60 1.61
CA ASP A 35 8.87 10.12 0.47
C ASP A 35 8.64 9.31 -0.82
N ASP A 36 8.11 8.10 -0.72
CA ASP A 36 7.85 7.17 -1.81
C ASP A 36 6.44 7.30 -2.41
N ILE A 37 5.58 8.12 -1.81
CA ILE A 37 4.21 8.37 -2.29
C ILE A 37 4.18 9.53 -3.28
N GLY A 38 3.38 9.37 -4.33
CA GLY A 38 3.10 10.38 -5.34
C GLY A 38 1.61 10.69 -5.47
N TRP A 39 1.30 11.87 -5.99
CA TRP A 39 -0.06 12.38 -6.08
C TRP A 39 -0.37 12.92 -7.47
N LEU A 40 -1.49 12.46 -8.04
CA LEU A 40 -2.13 13.10 -9.18
C LEU A 40 -3.39 13.83 -8.72
N ARG A 41 -3.68 14.98 -9.32
CA ARG A 41 -4.96 15.67 -9.20
C ARG A 41 -5.69 15.62 -10.52
N VAL A 42 -6.98 15.26 -10.48
CA VAL A 42 -7.87 15.25 -11.64
C VAL A 42 -8.99 16.25 -11.39
N THR A 43 -9.14 17.21 -12.31
CA THR A 43 -10.14 18.29 -12.27
C THR A 43 -11.01 18.30 -13.53
N GLY A 44 -11.97 19.20 -13.58
CA GLY A 44 -12.91 19.35 -14.70
C GLY A 44 -14.28 18.73 -14.43
N PRO A 45 -15.33 19.20 -15.14
CA PRO A 45 -16.71 18.76 -14.92
C PRO A 45 -16.92 17.28 -15.21
N ASP A 46 -16.18 16.71 -16.15
CA ASP A 46 -16.30 15.30 -16.53
C ASP A 46 -15.46 14.33 -15.68
N ARG A 47 -14.62 14.83 -14.74
CA ARG A 47 -13.63 14.06 -13.97
C ARG A 47 -14.15 12.77 -13.38
N LEU A 48 -15.36 12.82 -12.78
CA LEU A 48 -15.94 11.68 -12.08
C LEU A 48 -16.37 10.58 -13.05
N ARG A 49 -17.11 10.96 -14.10
CA ARG A 49 -17.58 10.04 -15.13
C ARG A 49 -16.39 9.39 -15.86
N TRP A 50 -15.46 10.26 -16.31
CA TRP A 50 -14.29 9.83 -17.07
C TRP A 50 -13.39 8.89 -16.25
N LEU A 51 -12.99 9.26 -15.03
CA LEU A 51 -12.10 8.43 -14.21
C LEU A 51 -12.79 7.11 -13.80
N ASN A 52 -14.12 7.13 -13.57
CA ASN A 52 -14.88 5.90 -13.32
C ASN A 52 -14.81 4.92 -14.51
N GLY A 53 -14.67 5.39 -15.74
CA GLY A 53 -14.42 4.56 -16.92
C GLY A 53 -12.98 4.08 -17.10
N MET A 54 -12.04 4.60 -16.34
CA MET A 54 -10.61 4.26 -16.46
C MET A 54 -10.12 3.28 -15.39
N LEU A 55 -10.80 3.18 -14.27
CA LEU A 55 -10.36 2.44 -13.10
C LEU A 55 -11.31 1.29 -12.73
N THR A 56 -10.81 0.32 -11.98
CA THR A 56 -11.51 -0.95 -11.72
C THR A 56 -12.57 -0.88 -10.62
N ASN A 57 -12.46 0.08 -9.68
CA ASN A 57 -13.43 0.25 -8.60
C ASN A 57 -14.42 1.38 -8.90
N SER A 58 -15.51 1.48 -8.15
CA SER A 58 -16.57 2.49 -8.35
C SER A 58 -16.23 3.80 -7.69
N ILE A 59 -15.82 4.79 -8.48
CA ILE A 59 -15.59 6.17 -8.04
C ILE A 59 -16.89 6.95 -8.00
N ALA A 60 -17.84 6.61 -8.87
CA ALA A 60 -19.13 7.31 -8.98
C ALA A 60 -20.03 7.18 -7.73
N GLN A 61 -19.72 6.24 -6.85
CA GLN A 61 -20.49 5.98 -5.61
C GLN A 61 -19.87 6.64 -4.37
N LEU A 62 -18.68 7.26 -4.51
CA LEU A 62 -18.02 7.92 -3.40
C LEU A 62 -18.73 9.22 -3.01
N ALA A 63 -18.84 9.47 -1.71
CA ALA A 63 -19.16 10.78 -1.16
C ALA A 63 -17.87 11.61 -1.00
N PRO A 64 -17.97 12.94 -0.93
CA PRO A 64 -16.81 13.80 -0.66
C PRO A 64 -16.05 13.36 0.60
N GLY A 65 -14.73 13.23 0.48
CA GLY A 65 -13.84 12.69 1.49
C GLY A 65 -13.62 11.18 1.39
N GLU A 66 -14.53 10.42 0.81
CA GLU A 66 -14.35 8.98 0.64
C GLU A 66 -13.36 8.63 -0.46
N GLY A 67 -12.68 7.49 -0.29
CA GLY A 67 -11.74 6.95 -1.24
C GLY A 67 -11.94 5.46 -1.50
N CYS A 68 -11.39 4.99 -2.62
CA CYS A 68 -11.35 3.57 -2.96
C CYS A 68 -10.05 3.20 -3.67
N TYR A 69 -9.59 1.98 -3.38
CA TYR A 69 -8.40 1.41 -4.03
C TYR A 69 -8.77 0.84 -5.40
N ASN A 70 -7.90 1.06 -6.38
CA ASN A 70 -8.13 0.75 -7.78
C ASN A 70 -6.89 0.20 -8.47
N PHE A 71 -7.12 -0.51 -9.57
CA PHE A 71 -6.14 -0.72 -10.62
C PHE A 71 -6.48 0.10 -11.86
N ALA A 72 -5.44 0.60 -12.55
CA ALA A 72 -5.49 1.01 -13.94
C ALA A 72 -5.07 -0.18 -14.80
N LEU A 73 -5.89 -0.52 -15.82
CA LEU A 73 -5.67 -1.68 -16.67
C LEU A 73 -5.40 -1.28 -18.12
N ASN A 74 -4.73 -2.16 -18.85
CA ASN A 74 -4.75 -2.10 -20.32
C ASN A 74 -5.99 -2.81 -20.88
N ALA A 75 -6.18 -2.74 -22.20
CA ALA A 75 -7.32 -3.38 -22.88
C ALA A 75 -7.33 -4.92 -22.74
N GLN A 76 -6.21 -5.55 -22.42
CA GLN A 76 -6.07 -6.98 -22.16
C GLN A 76 -6.36 -7.36 -20.69
N GLY A 77 -6.76 -6.39 -19.87
CA GLY A 77 -7.08 -6.59 -18.44
C GLY A 77 -5.84 -6.75 -17.53
N HIS A 78 -4.63 -6.51 -18.05
CA HIS A 78 -3.41 -6.54 -17.24
C HIS A 78 -3.25 -5.24 -16.44
N ILE A 79 -2.70 -5.36 -15.24
CA ILE A 79 -2.47 -4.23 -14.35
C ILE A 79 -1.31 -3.38 -14.90
N LEU A 80 -1.54 -2.09 -15.03
CA LEU A 80 -0.53 -1.08 -15.39
C LEU A 80 -0.03 -0.31 -14.18
N GLY A 81 -0.84 -0.26 -13.12
CA GLY A 81 -0.54 0.39 -11.88
C GLY A 81 -1.72 0.32 -10.92
N ASP A 82 -1.47 0.71 -9.68
CA ASP A 82 -2.47 0.81 -8.62
C ASP A 82 -2.51 2.22 -8.04
N LEU A 83 -3.65 2.57 -7.50
CA LEU A 83 -3.86 3.87 -6.86
C LEU A 83 -5.05 3.86 -5.90
N THR A 84 -5.03 4.76 -4.93
CA THR A 84 -6.21 5.11 -4.16
C THR A 84 -6.78 6.43 -4.70
N ALA A 85 -8.05 6.44 -5.09
CA ALA A 85 -8.73 7.65 -5.53
C ALA A 85 -9.60 8.19 -4.39
N PHE A 86 -9.44 9.45 -4.04
CA PHE A 86 -10.26 10.18 -3.06
C PHE A 86 -11.08 11.25 -3.77
N LEU A 87 -12.40 11.28 -3.50
CA LEU A 87 -13.29 12.30 -4.04
C LEU A 87 -13.28 13.54 -3.15
N LEU A 88 -12.92 14.70 -3.73
CA LEU A 88 -13.09 16.01 -3.11
C LEU A 88 -14.22 16.76 -3.81
N GLU A 89 -14.62 17.91 -3.26
CA GLU A 89 -15.71 18.73 -3.82
C GLU A 89 -15.43 19.15 -5.29
N ASP A 90 -14.21 19.58 -5.58
CA ASP A 90 -13.81 20.14 -6.89
C ASP A 90 -12.86 19.25 -7.70
N SER A 91 -12.32 18.20 -7.11
CA SER A 91 -11.26 17.37 -7.71
C SER A 91 -11.31 15.91 -7.24
N LEU A 92 -10.51 15.08 -7.87
CA LEU A 92 -10.11 13.76 -7.37
C LEU A 92 -8.61 13.80 -7.07
N LEU A 93 -8.22 13.31 -5.91
CA LEU A 93 -6.83 13.06 -5.58
C LEU A 93 -6.53 11.58 -5.76
N LEU A 94 -5.45 11.27 -6.48
CA LEU A 94 -5.00 9.91 -6.73
C LEU A 94 -3.67 9.71 -6.04
N GLU A 95 -3.64 8.85 -5.05
CA GLU A 95 -2.46 8.44 -4.32
C GLU A 95 -1.89 7.17 -4.94
N THR A 96 -0.61 7.14 -5.21
CA THR A 96 0.11 5.96 -5.71
C THR A 96 1.58 6.02 -5.31
N SER A 97 2.38 4.99 -5.59
CA SER A 97 3.82 5.12 -5.42
C SER A 97 4.42 6.07 -6.46
N ARG A 98 5.43 6.81 -6.04
CA ARG A 98 6.04 7.90 -6.83
C ARG A 98 6.58 7.43 -8.19
N ASP A 99 7.10 6.22 -8.26
CA ASP A 99 7.62 5.61 -9.47
C ASP A 99 6.52 5.30 -10.52
N GLN A 100 5.26 5.16 -10.10
CA GLN A 100 4.12 4.92 -11.00
C GLN A 100 3.54 6.19 -11.61
N ILE A 101 3.81 7.38 -11.03
CA ILE A 101 3.19 8.66 -11.41
C ILE A 101 3.28 8.93 -12.92
N ALA A 102 4.48 8.87 -13.49
CA ALA A 102 4.70 9.18 -14.90
C ALA A 102 3.95 8.20 -15.83
N GLY A 103 3.97 6.91 -15.50
CA GLY A 103 3.28 5.87 -16.27
C GLY A 103 1.77 6.00 -16.22
N LEU A 104 1.21 6.20 -15.03
CA LEU A 104 -0.23 6.39 -14.83
C LEU A 104 -0.73 7.68 -15.49
N LEU A 105 -0.02 8.79 -15.31
CA LEU A 105 -0.38 10.06 -15.94
C LEU A 105 -0.38 9.95 -17.47
N ALA A 106 0.65 9.35 -18.05
CA ALA A 106 0.73 9.13 -19.49
C ALA A 106 -0.37 8.18 -20.00
N HIS A 107 -0.70 7.13 -19.23
CA HIS A 107 -1.79 6.21 -19.56
C HIS A 107 -3.14 6.91 -19.53
N LEU A 108 -3.48 7.60 -18.46
CA LEU A 108 -4.75 8.29 -18.28
C LEU A 108 -4.95 9.37 -19.35
N ASN A 109 -3.94 10.20 -19.62
CA ASN A 109 -4.02 11.30 -20.60
C ASN A 109 -4.31 10.83 -22.03
N ARG A 110 -3.98 9.59 -22.41
CA ARG A 110 -4.32 9.03 -23.73
C ARG A 110 -5.82 8.96 -23.99
N PHE A 111 -6.63 8.89 -22.93
CA PHE A 111 -8.07 8.71 -23.01
C PHE A 111 -8.87 9.97 -22.73
N ILE A 112 -8.20 11.12 -22.59
CA ILE A 112 -8.84 12.44 -22.57
C ILE A 112 -8.96 12.89 -24.03
N ILE A 113 -10.12 12.63 -24.64
CA ILE A 113 -10.35 12.94 -26.07
C ILE A 113 -11.37 14.06 -26.22
N MET A 114 -12.55 13.91 -25.62
CA MET A 114 -13.66 14.88 -25.69
C MET A 114 -14.16 15.30 -24.31
N ASP A 115 -13.60 14.74 -23.26
CA ASP A 115 -13.96 15.02 -21.88
C ASP A 115 -13.28 16.31 -21.40
N GLU A 116 -14.01 17.14 -20.70
CA GLU A 116 -13.48 18.32 -20.02
C GLU A 116 -12.80 17.90 -18.71
N VAL A 117 -11.58 17.37 -18.83
CA VAL A 117 -10.78 16.81 -17.73
C VAL A 117 -9.34 17.30 -17.86
N GLU A 118 -8.75 17.66 -16.74
CA GLU A 118 -7.31 17.92 -16.61
C GLU A 118 -6.72 17.01 -15.53
N SER A 119 -5.55 16.45 -15.79
CA SER A 119 -4.79 15.68 -14.80
C SER A 119 -3.38 16.23 -14.66
N ALA A 120 -2.91 16.36 -13.44
CA ALA A 120 -1.61 16.93 -13.12
C ALA A 120 -0.90 16.14 -12.01
N ASP A 121 0.42 16.02 -12.16
CA ASP A 121 1.30 15.57 -11.07
C ASP A 121 1.48 16.72 -10.07
N ILE A 122 1.05 16.51 -8.83
CA ILE A 122 1.18 17.46 -7.72
C ILE A 122 2.10 16.98 -6.63
N THR A 123 2.86 15.90 -6.88
CA THR A 123 3.75 15.26 -5.90
C THR A 123 4.72 16.25 -5.25
N ALA A 124 5.33 17.13 -6.05
CA ALA A 124 6.29 18.11 -5.54
C ALA A 124 5.67 19.22 -4.66
N GLN A 125 4.33 19.34 -4.64
CA GLN A 125 3.61 20.34 -3.86
C GLN A 125 3.24 19.84 -2.47
N ARG A 126 3.50 18.57 -2.15
CA ARG A 126 3.04 17.90 -0.94
C ARG A 126 4.19 17.16 -0.25
N CYS A 127 4.26 17.32 1.06
CA CYS A 127 5.09 16.50 1.93
C CYS A 127 4.18 15.63 2.79
N GLY A 128 4.57 14.38 3.01
CA GLY A 128 3.76 13.40 3.74
C GLY A 128 4.43 12.91 5.00
N LEU A 129 3.60 12.62 6.01
CA LEU A 129 4.02 12.05 7.28
C LEU A 129 3.04 10.92 7.66
N LEU A 130 3.56 9.74 7.95
CA LEU A 130 2.82 8.59 8.45
C LEU A 130 2.77 8.61 9.96
N VAL A 131 1.59 8.37 10.54
CA VAL A 131 1.40 8.02 11.95
C VAL A 131 0.61 6.72 12.00
N ALA A 132 1.23 5.63 12.46
CA ALA A 132 0.60 4.31 12.44
C ALA A 132 0.78 3.58 13.76
N GLY A 133 -0.26 2.84 14.17
CA GLY A 133 -0.28 2.05 15.38
C GLY A 133 -1.50 2.31 16.25
N PRO A 134 -1.72 1.48 17.31
CA PRO A 134 -2.91 1.56 18.15
C PRO A 134 -3.12 2.92 18.83
N HIS A 135 -2.04 3.66 19.09
CA HIS A 135 -2.10 4.96 19.77
C HIS A 135 -2.07 6.15 18.77
N ALA A 136 -2.05 5.90 17.46
CA ALA A 136 -1.92 6.95 16.45
C ALA A 136 -3.02 8.01 16.53
N SER A 137 -4.29 7.61 16.66
CA SER A 137 -5.43 8.53 16.80
C SER A 137 -5.29 9.43 18.04
N ALA A 138 -4.91 8.84 19.18
CA ALA A 138 -4.73 9.60 20.43
C ALA A 138 -3.59 10.63 20.33
N LEU A 139 -2.50 10.32 19.62
CA LEU A 139 -1.42 11.27 19.39
C LEU A 139 -1.87 12.44 18.49
N LEU A 140 -2.65 12.15 17.45
CA LEU A 140 -3.24 13.20 16.60
C LEU A 140 -4.12 14.14 17.41
N GLU A 141 -4.97 13.61 18.30
CA GLU A 141 -5.82 14.40 19.19
C GLU A 141 -4.99 15.28 20.14
N GLN A 142 -3.89 14.78 20.70
CA GLN A 142 -3.00 15.55 21.58
C GLN A 142 -2.40 16.79 20.90
N ILE A 143 -2.14 16.72 19.59
CA ILE A 143 -1.63 17.87 18.82
C ILE A 143 -2.74 18.72 18.19
N GLY A 144 -4.01 18.43 18.50
CA GLY A 144 -5.18 19.18 18.05
C GLY A 144 -5.71 18.79 16.67
N LEU A 145 -5.41 17.59 16.20
CA LEU A 145 -5.93 17.03 14.94
C LEU A 145 -6.90 15.88 15.23
N ALA A 146 -8.12 15.97 14.73
CA ALA A 146 -9.08 14.87 14.82
C ALA A 146 -8.80 13.86 13.71
N ALA A 147 -8.56 12.59 14.07
CA ALA A 147 -8.37 11.52 13.11
C ALA A 147 -9.67 11.24 12.32
N PRO A 148 -9.59 11.01 10.98
CA PRO A 148 -10.76 10.59 10.22
C PRO A 148 -11.32 9.26 10.76
N PRO A 149 -12.65 9.14 10.97
CA PRO A 149 -13.23 8.02 11.71
C PRO A 149 -13.24 6.69 10.96
N THR A 150 -13.24 6.74 9.63
CA THR A 150 -13.34 5.55 8.76
C THR A 150 -12.12 5.43 7.86
N SER A 151 -11.66 4.20 7.64
CA SER A 151 -10.60 3.92 6.67
C SER A 151 -11.02 4.32 5.26
N MET A 152 -10.06 4.69 4.42
CA MET A 152 -10.25 5.20 3.07
C MET A 152 -11.05 6.51 3.05
N PHE A 153 -10.75 7.40 4.00
CA PHE A 153 -11.37 8.72 4.11
C PHE A 153 -10.31 9.81 4.29
N THR A 154 -10.52 10.93 3.65
CA THR A 154 -9.68 12.14 3.79
C THR A 154 -10.50 13.33 4.24
N GLN A 155 -9.91 14.18 5.05
CA GLN A 155 -10.45 15.46 5.47
C GLN A 155 -9.33 16.49 5.59
N THR A 156 -9.64 17.76 5.34
CA THR A 156 -8.70 18.86 5.54
C THR A 156 -8.98 19.56 6.84
N ALA A 157 -7.96 19.73 7.67
CA ALA A 157 -8.01 20.54 8.90
C ALA A 157 -7.11 21.77 8.78
N ASN A 158 -7.48 22.85 9.46
CA ASN A 158 -6.57 23.98 9.65
C ASN A 158 -5.75 23.74 10.93
N TRP A 159 -4.47 23.50 10.78
CA TRP A 159 -3.59 23.30 11.91
C TRP A 159 -2.57 24.45 11.99
N ARG A 160 -2.69 25.29 13.02
CA ARG A 160 -1.85 26.49 13.23
C ARG A 160 -1.74 27.41 12.02
N GLY A 161 -2.82 27.53 11.26
CA GLY A 161 -2.88 28.39 10.06
C GLY A 161 -2.50 27.71 8.75
N SER A 162 -1.99 26.47 8.79
CA SER A 162 -1.69 25.68 7.60
C SER A 162 -2.78 24.63 7.33
N PRO A 163 -3.19 24.42 6.06
CA PRO A 163 -4.07 23.32 5.71
C PRO A 163 -3.30 22.00 5.81
N VAL A 164 -3.88 21.02 6.49
CA VAL A 164 -3.36 19.66 6.60
C VAL A 164 -4.43 18.70 6.14
N ASP A 165 -4.15 17.93 5.11
CA ASP A 165 -5.00 16.81 4.70
C ASP A 165 -4.66 15.60 5.56
N LEU A 166 -5.67 15.09 6.26
CA LEU A 166 -5.57 13.88 7.07
C LEU A 166 -6.27 12.74 6.33
N LEU A 167 -5.54 11.68 6.08
CA LEU A 167 -6.06 10.46 5.50
C LEU A 167 -6.08 9.34 6.54
N HIS A 168 -7.16 8.60 6.61
CA HIS A 168 -7.18 7.29 7.28
C HIS A 168 -6.97 6.24 6.19
N ALA A 169 -5.72 5.89 5.96
CA ALA A 169 -5.34 4.92 4.94
C ALA A 169 -5.76 3.49 5.32
N TYR A 170 -5.80 2.61 4.35
CA TYR A 170 -6.06 1.20 4.61
C TYR A 170 -4.83 0.53 5.22
N SER A 171 -5.05 -0.20 6.31
CA SER A 171 -4.10 -1.16 6.89
C SER A 171 -4.90 -2.22 7.63
N PRO A 172 -4.67 -3.51 7.39
CA PRO A 172 -5.45 -4.58 8.01
C PRO A 172 -4.95 -4.96 9.40
N ILE A 173 -3.78 -4.47 9.84
CA ILE A 173 -3.17 -4.83 11.12
C ILE A 173 -3.25 -3.70 12.13
N VAL A 174 -2.92 -2.47 11.73
CA VAL A 174 -2.86 -1.32 12.65
C VAL A 174 -3.56 -0.10 12.05
N PRO A 175 -4.15 0.80 12.85
CA PRO A 175 -4.61 2.10 12.35
C PRO A 175 -3.47 2.86 11.67
N ARG A 176 -3.71 3.40 10.48
CA ARG A 176 -2.74 4.12 9.66
C ARG A 176 -3.31 5.47 9.24
N PHE A 177 -2.65 6.54 9.65
CA PHE A 177 -3.00 7.89 9.25
C PHE A 177 -1.85 8.54 8.49
N GLU A 178 -2.21 9.33 7.50
CA GLU A 178 -1.27 10.09 6.70
C GLU A 178 -1.64 11.56 6.77
N LEU A 179 -0.63 12.40 6.99
CA LEU A 179 -0.76 13.84 7.07
C LEU A 179 -0.01 14.44 5.89
N TRP A 180 -0.71 15.25 5.10
CA TRP A 180 -0.15 15.86 3.91
C TRP A 180 -0.30 17.38 3.97
N SER A 181 0.82 18.11 3.82
CA SER A 181 0.85 19.57 3.86
C SER A 181 2.10 20.10 3.16
N ASP A 182 2.38 21.40 3.34
CA ASP A 182 3.66 21.97 2.94
C ASP A 182 4.81 21.50 3.87
N THR A 183 6.03 21.71 3.41
CA THR A 183 7.25 21.26 4.13
C THR A 183 7.33 21.84 5.54
N THR A 184 6.95 23.12 5.73
CA THR A 184 7.05 23.80 7.04
C THR A 184 6.08 23.19 8.04
N ALA A 185 4.83 22.98 7.64
CA ALA A 185 3.82 22.35 8.49
C ALA A 185 4.21 20.91 8.85
N ILE A 186 4.72 20.13 7.89
CA ILE A 186 5.17 18.75 8.13
C ILE A 186 6.35 18.69 9.12
N GLN A 187 7.30 19.61 9.03
CA GLN A 187 8.41 19.70 10.00
C GLN A 187 7.91 20.00 11.43
N GLN A 188 6.94 20.91 11.57
CA GLN A 188 6.33 21.23 12.85
C GLN A 188 5.49 20.08 13.41
N LEU A 189 4.67 19.42 12.57
CA LEU A 189 3.91 18.24 12.91
C LEU A 189 4.82 17.10 13.39
N THR A 190 5.93 16.88 12.69
CA THR A 190 6.94 15.89 13.09
C THR A 190 7.46 16.17 14.49
N ALA A 191 7.87 17.42 14.77
CA ALA A 191 8.38 17.80 16.08
C ALA A 191 7.36 17.62 17.19
N ASP A 192 6.10 18.03 16.97
CA ASP A 192 5.03 17.89 17.95
C ASP A 192 4.63 16.43 18.20
N LEU A 193 4.55 15.61 17.15
CA LEU A 193 4.25 14.18 17.31
C LEU A 193 5.37 13.43 18.04
N LEU A 194 6.64 13.75 17.78
CA LEU A 194 7.77 13.21 18.54
C LEU A 194 7.69 13.64 20.01
N ALA A 195 7.38 14.90 20.29
CA ALA A 195 7.21 15.41 21.65
C ALA A 195 6.00 14.76 22.35
N ALA A 196 4.95 14.39 21.62
CA ALA A 196 3.79 13.66 22.12
C ALA A 196 4.04 12.16 22.36
N GLY A 197 5.21 11.63 21.93
CA GLY A 197 5.61 10.26 22.18
C GLY A 197 5.53 9.33 20.96
N ALA A 198 5.37 9.85 19.74
CA ALA A 198 5.53 9.06 18.53
C ALA A 198 6.97 8.55 18.40
N ILE A 199 7.14 7.35 17.90
CA ILE A 199 8.43 6.68 17.79
C ILE A 199 8.86 6.68 16.31
N PRO A 200 10.03 7.23 15.96
CA PRO A 200 10.53 7.17 14.58
C PRO A 200 10.66 5.74 14.08
N VAL A 201 10.15 5.48 12.89
CA VAL A 201 10.31 4.19 12.20
C VAL A 201 10.89 4.42 10.80
N PHE A 202 11.67 3.46 10.32
CA PHE A 202 12.36 3.53 9.04
C PHE A 202 11.62 2.74 7.95
N PRO A 203 11.93 3.00 6.67
CA PRO A 203 11.30 2.31 5.54
C PRO A 203 11.37 0.78 5.62
N GLU A 204 12.45 0.21 6.14
CA GLU A 204 12.62 -1.23 6.31
C GLU A 204 11.57 -1.82 7.26
N THR A 205 11.25 -1.12 8.34
CA THR A 205 10.20 -1.55 9.29
C THR A 205 8.80 -1.41 8.69
N LEU A 206 8.57 -0.41 7.83
CA LEU A 206 7.32 -0.30 7.07
C LEU A 206 7.20 -1.42 6.03
N GLU A 207 8.30 -1.85 5.45
CA GLU A 207 8.32 -3.02 4.56
C GLU A 207 8.00 -4.31 5.32
N ASP A 208 8.55 -4.51 6.53
CA ASP A 208 8.19 -5.62 7.41
C ASP A 208 6.70 -5.63 7.74
N LEU A 209 6.13 -4.45 8.07
CA LEU A 209 4.68 -4.33 8.30
C LEU A 209 3.88 -4.67 7.04
N ARG A 210 4.28 -4.18 5.86
CA ARG A 210 3.63 -4.50 4.59
C ARG A 210 3.59 -6.01 4.31
N ILE A 211 4.70 -6.70 4.59
CA ILE A 211 4.80 -8.16 4.41
C ILE A 211 3.89 -8.88 5.40
N LEU A 212 3.84 -8.45 6.67
CA LEU A 212 2.91 -8.97 7.67
C LEU A 212 1.44 -8.74 7.25
N GLU A 213 1.13 -7.59 6.70
CA GLU A 213 -0.18 -7.24 6.17
C GLU A 213 -0.57 -8.05 4.92
N GLY A 214 0.42 -8.60 4.22
CA GLY A 214 0.20 -9.26 2.96
C GLY A 214 -0.27 -8.32 1.86
N THR A 215 0.17 -7.06 1.90
CA THR A 215 -0.18 -6.05 0.89
C THR A 215 0.79 -6.14 -0.28
N PRO A 216 0.33 -6.53 -1.49
CA PRO A 216 1.20 -6.60 -2.66
C PRO A 216 1.62 -5.22 -3.14
N ARG A 217 2.83 -5.11 -3.69
CA ARG A 217 3.39 -3.89 -4.30
C ARG A 217 3.52 -4.06 -5.80
N VAL A 218 3.02 -3.09 -6.56
CA VAL A 218 3.24 -3.02 -8.02
C VAL A 218 4.73 -2.82 -8.32
N GLY A 219 5.23 -3.51 -9.34
CA GLY A 219 6.65 -3.56 -9.68
C GLY A 219 7.45 -4.62 -8.93
N THR A 220 6.95 -5.12 -7.79
CA THR A 220 7.58 -6.18 -6.99
C THR A 220 6.75 -7.45 -6.99
N ASP A 221 5.57 -7.39 -6.37
CA ASP A 221 4.66 -8.52 -6.21
C ASP A 221 3.65 -8.62 -7.35
N ILE A 222 3.25 -7.48 -7.89
CA ILE A 222 2.39 -7.35 -9.07
C ILE A 222 3.25 -6.88 -10.23
N ARG A 223 3.31 -7.66 -11.30
CA ARG A 223 4.15 -7.40 -12.48
C ARG A 223 3.31 -7.30 -13.74
N ASP A 224 3.96 -6.88 -14.83
CA ASP A 224 3.36 -6.85 -16.16
C ASP A 224 2.69 -8.19 -16.48
N LYS A 225 1.45 -8.13 -16.95
CA LYS A 225 0.59 -9.27 -17.29
C LYS A 225 -0.10 -9.95 -16.12
N ASP A 226 0.08 -9.52 -14.88
CA ASP A 226 -0.74 -10.00 -13.78
C ASP A 226 -2.17 -9.43 -13.87
N LEU A 227 -3.12 -10.24 -13.45
CA LEU A 227 -4.55 -9.91 -13.51
C LEU A 227 -5.05 -9.49 -12.11
N PRO A 228 -6.03 -8.58 -12.03
CA PRO A 228 -6.56 -8.11 -10.75
C PRO A 228 -6.97 -9.21 -9.77
N GLN A 229 -7.55 -10.30 -10.27
CA GLN A 229 -7.98 -11.42 -9.43
C GLN A 229 -6.82 -12.29 -8.90
N GLU A 230 -5.63 -12.18 -9.49
CA GLU A 230 -4.44 -12.91 -9.05
C GLU A 230 -3.74 -12.23 -7.87
N THR A 231 -4.06 -10.95 -7.60
CA THR A 231 -3.39 -10.13 -6.58
C THR A 231 -3.98 -10.27 -5.16
N ALA A 232 -4.99 -11.11 -5.01
CA ALA A 232 -5.61 -11.40 -3.72
C ALA A 232 -5.49 -12.89 -3.38
N PRO A 233 -5.54 -13.25 -2.08
CA PRO A 233 -5.64 -14.64 -1.66
C PRO A 233 -6.85 -15.35 -2.25
N ILE A 234 -6.79 -16.68 -2.38
CA ILE A 234 -7.92 -17.48 -2.89
C ILE A 234 -9.15 -17.25 -2.02
N GLY A 235 -10.29 -17.03 -2.68
CA GLY A 235 -11.58 -16.79 -2.03
C GLY A 235 -11.75 -15.37 -1.49
N VAL A 236 -10.73 -14.52 -1.60
CA VAL A 236 -10.80 -13.10 -1.22
C VAL A 236 -10.98 -12.26 -2.48
N GLN A 237 -12.06 -11.47 -2.52
CA GLN A 237 -12.22 -10.48 -3.58
C GLN A 237 -11.21 -9.35 -3.40
N SER A 238 -10.50 -9.00 -4.47
CA SER A 238 -9.62 -7.83 -4.46
C SER A 238 -10.41 -6.56 -4.13
N ARG A 239 -9.92 -5.77 -3.19
CA ARG A 239 -10.49 -4.46 -2.83
C ARG A 239 -10.53 -3.47 -3.98
N ALA A 240 -9.73 -3.71 -5.02
CA ALA A 240 -9.66 -2.87 -6.21
C ALA A 240 -10.78 -3.15 -7.22
N LEU A 241 -11.62 -4.17 -7.03
CA LEU A 241 -12.61 -4.60 -8.02
C LEU A 241 -14.03 -4.34 -7.57
N HIS A 242 -14.84 -3.77 -8.48
CA HIS A 242 -16.27 -3.57 -8.31
C HIS A 242 -17.01 -4.11 -9.52
N PHE A 243 -17.80 -5.19 -9.35
CA PHE A 243 -18.41 -5.94 -10.44
C PHE A 243 -19.76 -5.39 -10.92
N THR A 244 -20.36 -4.42 -10.23
CA THR A 244 -21.66 -3.83 -10.59
C THR A 244 -21.57 -2.36 -11.01
N LYS A 245 -20.37 -1.80 -11.16
CA LYS A 245 -20.16 -0.48 -11.75
C LYS A 245 -20.30 -0.54 -13.28
N GLY A 246 -20.46 0.58 -13.94
CA GLY A 246 -20.47 0.68 -15.40
C GLY A 246 -19.18 0.19 -16.08
N CYS A 247 -19.11 0.33 -17.39
CA CYS A 247 -17.96 -0.10 -18.19
C CYS A 247 -16.68 0.64 -17.82
N TYR A 248 -15.55 -0.07 -17.87
CA TYR A 248 -14.21 0.49 -17.70
C TYR A 248 -13.19 -0.24 -18.58
N LEU A 249 -12.04 0.38 -18.79
CA LEU A 249 -10.98 -0.18 -19.63
C LEU A 249 -10.46 -1.52 -19.08
N GLY A 250 -10.44 -2.56 -19.92
CA GLY A 250 -9.99 -3.91 -19.54
C GLY A 250 -11.06 -4.78 -18.85
N GLN A 251 -12.27 -4.27 -18.65
CA GLN A 251 -13.36 -4.98 -17.94
C GLN A 251 -13.69 -6.34 -18.53
N GLU A 252 -13.66 -6.52 -19.85
CA GLU A 252 -14.08 -7.77 -20.48
C GLU A 252 -13.36 -9.00 -19.93
N ILE A 253 -12.05 -8.89 -19.72
CA ILE A 253 -11.22 -9.97 -19.16
C ILE A 253 -11.55 -10.19 -17.69
N VAL A 254 -11.70 -9.13 -16.91
CA VAL A 254 -12.04 -9.18 -15.48
C VAL A 254 -13.40 -9.86 -15.28
N GLU A 255 -14.42 -9.47 -16.04
CA GLU A 255 -15.76 -10.05 -15.99
C GLU A 255 -15.79 -11.51 -16.48
N ARG A 256 -15.03 -11.82 -17.52
CA ARG A 256 -14.93 -13.21 -18.02
C ARG A 256 -14.35 -14.15 -16.97
N ILE A 257 -13.32 -13.71 -16.24
CA ILE A 257 -12.74 -14.48 -15.15
C ILE A 257 -13.73 -14.61 -13.99
N HIS A 258 -14.40 -13.52 -13.64
CA HIS A 258 -15.42 -13.52 -12.56
C HIS A 258 -16.58 -14.48 -12.85
N SER A 259 -17.08 -14.49 -14.10
CA SER A 259 -18.27 -15.26 -14.47
C SER A 259 -18.00 -16.73 -14.83
N ARG A 260 -16.81 -17.06 -15.34
CA ARG A 260 -16.54 -18.37 -15.96
C ARG A 260 -15.49 -19.20 -15.24
N GLY A 261 -14.80 -18.66 -14.27
CA GLY A 261 -13.76 -19.46 -13.69
C GLY A 261 -12.88 -18.81 -12.66
N ALA A 262 -11.98 -19.62 -12.20
CA ALA A 262 -10.95 -19.26 -11.26
C ALA A 262 -9.70 -18.83 -12.04
N VAL A 263 -8.96 -17.88 -11.47
CA VAL A 263 -7.58 -17.64 -11.85
C VAL A 263 -6.74 -18.88 -11.56
N HIS A 264 -5.70 -19.07 -12.37
CA HIS A 264 -4.78 -20.20 -12.19
C HIS A 264 -3.72 -19.93 -11.12
N ARG A 265 -3.54 -18.69 -10.73
CA ARG A 265 -2.55 -18.22 -9.75
C ARG A 265 -3.24 -17.35 -8.70
N ALA A 266 -2.65 -17.28 -7.52
CA ALA A 266 -3.12 -16.42 -6.45
C ALA A 266 -1.93 -15.85 -5.68
N PHE A 267 -2.10 -14.67 -5.12
CA PHE A 267 -1.18 -14.08 -4.17
C PHE A 267 -1.27 -14.81 -2.82
N SER A 268 -0.13 -15.08 -2.19
CA SER A 268 -0.05 -15.84 -0.94
C SER A 268 1.12 -15.40 -0.08
N GLY A 269 1.00 -15.62 1.23
CA GLY A 269 2.10 -15.53 2.18
C GLY A 269 2.71 -16.91 2.47
N PHE A 270 3.97 -16.91 2.91
CA PHE A 270 4.71 -18.11 3.28
C PHE A 270 5.51 -17.85 4.55
N VAL A 271 5.47 -18.83 5.48
CA VAL A 271 6.50 -18.95 6.52
C VAL A 271 7.65 -19.77 5.96
N LEU A 272 8.85 -19.27 6.11
CA LEU A 272 10.07 -19.90 5.59
C LEU A 272 10.84 -20.58 6.73
N THR A 273 11.53 -21.69 6.41
CA THR A 273 12.46 -22.37 7.30
C THR A 273 13.74 -22.68 6.52
N GLY A 274 14.88 -22.31 7.08
CA GLY A 274 16.19 -22.48 6.44
C GLY A 274 16.82 -21.14 6.02
N ALA A 275 17.56 -21.11 4.92
CA ALA A 275 18.16 -19.88 4.41
C ALA A 275 17.10 -18.97 3.78
N LEU A 276 17.20 -17.65 3.99
CA LEU A 276 16.30 -16.68 3.36
C LEU A 276 16.50 -16.69 1.84
N PRO A 277 15.47 -16.97 1.03
CA PRO A 277 15.61 -16.99 -0.42
C PRO A 277 15.69 -15.57 -1.00
N ALA A 278 16.28 -15.44 -2.17
CA ALA A 278 16.19 -14.18 -2.93
C ALA A 278 14.79 -14.05 -3.59
N PRO A 279 14.27 -12.82 -3.80
CA PRO A 279 13.13 -12.60 -4.70
C PRO A 279 13.36 -13.26 -6.06
N GLY A 280 12.31 -13.86 -6.64
CA GLY A 280 12.37 -14.67 -7.86
C GLY A 280 12.64 -16.16 -7.63
N THR A 281 12.93 -16.58 -6.38
CA THR A 281 13.15 -17.99 -6.07
C THR A 281 11.87 -18.79 -6.30
N GLN A 282 12.00 -19.91 -7.03
CA GLN A 282 10.90 -20.84 -7.27
C GLN A 282 10.71 -21.76 -6.08
N LEU A 283 9.45 -21.94 -5.67
CA LEU A 283 9.06 -22.94 -4.68
C LEU A 283 8.50 -24.17 -5.40
N GLU A 284 8.92 -25.34 -4.98
CA GLU A 284 8.61 -26.61 -5.62
C GLU A 284 7.74 -27.50 -4.75
N ALA A 285 6.79 -28.16 -5.39
CA ALA A 285 6.10 -29.33 -4.85
C ALA A 285 6.44 -30.55 -5.69
N GLU A 286 6.91 -31.63 -5.07
CA GLU A 286 7.30 -32.86 -5.77
C GLU A 286 8.26 -32.64 -6.94
N GLY A 287 9.23 -31.72 -6.77
CA GLY A 287 10.24 -31.38 -7.79
C GLY A 287 9.71 -30.55 -8.98
N LYS A 288 8.50 -29.98 -8.89
CA LYS A 288 7.92 -29.11 -9.90
C LYS A 288 7.73 -27.69 -9.36
N PRO A 289 8.10 -26.62 -10.09
CA PRO A 289 7.88 -25.26 -9.67
C PRO A 289 6.37 -24.94 -9.66
N VAL A 290 5.88 -24.53 -8.50
CA VAL A 290 4.45 -24.22 -8.27
C VAL A 290 4.21 -22.81 -7.75
N ALA A 291 5.23 -22.14 -7.21
CA ALA A 291 5.15 -20.76 -6.75
C ALA A 291 6.46 -20.02 -6.99
N GLU A 292 6.39 -18.69 -6.92
CA GLU A 292 7.55 -17.80 -6.98
C GLU A 292 7.46 -16.79 -5.85
N VAL A 293 8.55 -16.63 -5.11
CA VAL A 293 8.70 -15.65 -4.05
C VAL A 293 8.98 -14.28 -4.67
N THR A 294 8.27 -13.24 -4.23
CA THR A 294 8.42 -11.88 -4.75
C THR A 294 8.96 -10.91 -3.71
N SER A 295 8.56 -11.05 -2.45
CA SER A 295 9.05 -10.26 -1.32
C SER A 295 9.46 -11.19 -0.19
N VAL A 296 10.51 -10.83 0.56
CA VAL A 296 11.02 -11.61 1.70
C VAL A 296 11.44 -10.69 2.83
N ALA A 297 11.26 -11.15 4.07
CA ALA A 297 11.74 -10.46 5.26
C ALA A 297 12.11 -11.45 6.38
N SER A 298 13.05 -11.02 7.23
CA SER A 298 13.38 -11.66 8.49
C SER A 298 12.92 -10.74 9.62
N ILE A 299 11.73 -10.99 10.16
CA ILE A 299 10.97 -10.06 11.00
C ILE A 299 11.12 -10.44 12.47
N SER A 300 11.61 -9.50 13.28
CA SER A 300 11.71 -9.64 14.73
C SER A 300 10.41 -9.19 15.40
N LEU A 301 9.48 -10.13 15.63
CA LEU A 301 8.21 -9.81 16.30
C LEU A 301 8.42 -9.53 17.80
N PRO A 302 7.73 -8.51 18.36
CA PRO A 302 7.82 -8.17 19.76
C PRO A 302 7.41 -9.35 20.65
N GLY A 303 8.32 -9.80 21.54
CA GLY A 303 8.09 -10.91 22.47
C GLY A 303 8.46 -12.30 21.92
N GLN A 304 8.90 -12.40 20.67
CA GLN A 304 9.42 -13.64 20.13
C GLN A 304 10.93 -13.74 20.30
N PRO A 305 11.48 -14.93 20.64
CA PRO A 305 12.91 -15.11 20.94
C PRO A 305 13.80 -15.09 19.69
N ALA A 306 13.24 -15.31 18.51
CA ALA A 306 13.97 -15.36 17.25
C ALA A 306 13.17 -14.68 16.13
N PRO A 307 13.85 -14.10 15.13
CA PRO A 307 13.20 -13.57 13.95
C PRO A 307 12.44 -14.66 13.19
N MET A 308 11.29 -14.30 12.65
CA MET A 308 10.50 -15.12 11.75
C MET A 308 10.79 -14.74 10.32
N GLN A 309 11.00 -15.74 9.48
CA GLN A 309 11.21 -15.51 8.05
C GLN A 309 9.88 -15.64 7.31
N LEU A 310 9.48 -14.57 6.64
CA LEU A 310 8.26 -14.49 5.85
C LEU A 310 8.57 -14.16 4.39
N ALA A 311 7.69 -14.63 3.53
CA ALA A 311 7.69 -14.25 2.12
C ALA A 311 6.28 -13.97 1.63
N LEU A 312 6.17 -13.12 0.61
CA LEU A 312 5.00 -12.97 -0.25
C LEU A 312 5.35 -13.52 -1.63
N GLY A 313 4.33 -13.95 -2.37
CA GLY A 313 4.57 -14.47 -3.71
C GLY A 313 3.31 -14.91 -4.42
N ILE A 314 3.50 -15.39 -5.63
CA ILE A 314 2.42 -15.91 -6.48
C ILE A 314 2.52 -17.44 -6.53
N ILE A 315 1.42 -18.12 -6.23
CA ILE A 315 1.33 -19.58 -6.22
C ILE A 315 0.27 -20.08 -7.19
N ARG A 316 0.47 -21.25 -7.80
CA ARG A 316 -0.58 -21.94 -8.56
C ARG A 316 -1.71 -22.35 -7.62
N ARG A 317 -2.93 -22.02 -7.98
CA ARG A 317 -4.12 -22.28 -7.17
C ARG A 317 -4.23 -23.75 -6.73
N GLU A 318 -4.06 -24.68 -7.67
CA GLU A 318 -4.12 -26.11 -7.40
C GLU A 318 -3.06 -26.55 -6.36
N ALA A 319 -1.85 -25.98 -6.44
CA ALA A 319 -0.79 -26.28 -5.49
C ALA A 319 -1.09 -25.72 -4.10
N LEU A 320 -1.69 -24.53 -4.01
CA LEU A 320 -2.10 -23.96 -2.73
C LEU A 320 -3.22 -24.77 -2.07
N GLU A 321 -4.24 -25.15 -2.82
CA GLU A 321 -5.35 -25.99 -2.35
C GLU A 321 -4.83 -27.36 -1.84
N ASN A 322 -3.91 -27.97 -2.60
CA ASN A 322 -3.26 -29.23 -2.18
C ASN A 322 -2.36 -29.05 -0.94
N ALA A 323 -1.59 -27.97 -0.86
CA ALA A 323 -0.74 -27.69 0.29
C ALA A 323 -1.57 -27.47 1.56
N GLN A 324 -2.65 -26.70 1.47
CA GLN A 324 -3.56 -26.47 2.59
C GLN A 324 -4.29 -27.75 3.03
N ALA A 325 -4.81 -28.55 2.08
CA ALA A 325 -5.55 -29.79 2.38
C ALA A 325 -4.68 -30.88 3.00
N ARG A 326 -3.38 -30.92 2.66
CA ARG A 326 -2.45 -31.98 3.08
C ARG A 326 -1.35 -31.51 4.04
N ASN A 327 -1.37 -30.23 4.47
CA ASN A 327 -0.28 -29.60 5.24
C ASN A 327 1.10 -29.80 4.57
N LEU A 328 1.15 -29.67 3.25
CA LEU A 328 2.37 -29.85 2.50
C LEU A 328 3.25 -28.60 2.59
N THR A 329 4.54 -28.82 2.73
CA THR A 329 5.58 -27.81 2.67
C THR A 329 6.19 -27.80 1.27
N LEU A 330 6.40 -26.62 0.71
CA LEU A 330 7.11 -26.43 -0.55
C LEU A 330 8.60 -26.36 -0.29
N SER A 331 9.43 -26.85 -1.21
CA SER A 331 10.89 -26.80 -1.10
C SER A 331 11.48 -25.69 -1.97
N TYR A 332 12.62 -25.17 -1.55
CA TYR A 332 13.49 -24.30 -2.36
C TYR A 332 14.97 -24.55 -1.99
N PRO A 333 15.95 -24.13 -2.78
CA PRO A 333 17.36 -24.30 -2.46
C PRO A 333 17.70 -23.66 -1.10
N GLY A 334 18.03 -24.50 -0.10
CA GLY A 334 18.39 -24.06 1.24
C GLY A 334 17.25 -24.03 2.27
N GLY A 335 16.00 -24.40 1.90
CA GLY A 335 14.92 -24.38 2.89
C GLY A 335 13.57 -24.87 2.41
N THR A 336 12.56 -24.56 3.20
CA THR A 336 11.16 -24.90 2.94
C THR A 336 10.24 -23.71 3.19
N ALA A 337 9.09 -23.69 2.51
CA ALA A 337 8.07 -22.66 2.60
C ALA A 337 6.70 -23.28 2.88
N THR A 338 6.01 -22.80 3.89
CA THR A 338 4.65 -23.22 4.24
C THR A 338 3.68 -22.09 3.93
N PRO A 339 2.68 -22.29 3.06
CA PRO A 339 1.67 -21.27 2.77
C PRO A 339 0.88 -20.89 4.03
N ILE A 340 0.60 -19.58 4.17
CA ILE A 340 -0.14 -19.02 5.30
C ILE A 340 -1.26 -18.10 4.83
N ALA A 341 -2.25 -17.88 5.69
CA ALA A 341 -3.26 -16.85 5.48
C ALA A 341 -2.66 -15.45 5.64
N LEU A 342 -3.23 -14.49 4.90
CA LEU A 342 -2.90 -13.07 4.98
C LEU A 342 -4.13 -12.26 5.42
N PRO A 343 -3.99 -11.21 6.24
CA PRO A 343 -2.75 -10.80 6.91
C PRO A 343 -2.21 -11.87 7.87
N TYR A 344 -0.90 -11.82 8.17
CA TYR A 344 -0.29 -12.73 9.13
C TYR A 344 -0.88 -12.49 10.52
N ALA A 345 -1.36 -13.55 11.15
CA ALA A 345 -1.86 -13.49 12.53
C ALA A 345 -0.67 -13.34 13.49
N ILE A 346 -0.50 -12.13 14.02
CA ILE A 346 0.56 -11.84 14.99
C ILE A 346 0.19 -12.49 16.33
N PRO A 347 1.06 -13.34 16.92
CA PRO A 347 0.78 -14.08 18.16
C PRO A 347 0.61 -13.19 19.38
#